data_1fa625e7ffa8c1cce724f0173e08f98e
#
_entry.id   1fa625e7ffa8c1cce724f0173e08f98e
#
_cell.length_a   1.000
_cell.length_b   1.000
_cell.length_c   1.000
_cell.angle_alpha   90.00
_cell.angle_beta   90.00
_cell.angle_gamma   90.00
#
_symmetry.space_group_name_H-M   'P 1'
#
loop_
_entity.id
_entity.type
_entity.pdbx_description
1 polymer ?
#
loop_
_entity_poly.entity_id
_entity_poly.type
_entity_poly.pdbx_seq_one_letter_code
_entity_poly.pdbx_strand_id
1 'polypeptide(L)'
;MRPDSLSAQIFSLATVAIMISSSYLLYIEDAEETDYDMRVPVWARNQQPFDTTQAYSFVLQQGPYSLLQTDNEFDSVHVMIPYNLPESEGGAAADPQCVLNFDPDKCPHISLAYWRPDVPQGMKVPVIAEIGPYFGEESAGTPDITQPGGWLGVSVLYNLLPHGFAFAQVSVSGTGLSNHCMDLMGFSEQEGINAAVEWLGTQEWSNGNVGLIGKSYDGSTPWQAAMYGDKHLKTIVPISGLIGVRELMWKNGSSEARAPFMHNVVYGSYGFSSEKGDENLQNACQDYLLSTLHSTNAYVFAGNEFIESYWTERYFLDRVLNNYRGSVYIVQGFHDWNVDPHMAVPTINTLLDHGIEAKVLMGQWDHDYPDRPDYQKDRSDPGRGSEAYPEMVRFDWMQDLLEWFTYYLQEKGPKPSLYLEIQNNHGEWRVEERYPATDSKVVEFGLGGNLTLVEEGGFGTIVYPGMEAVDDWIVFETETFDYDFRFGGLPQLHLQVTPQGSGGSIYAYMEDCPADGDCDELGIHVGHAIMDLRYHEGGSDYQYIVPGDTITAKMEFFAMDVLIPEGHYIRLSLRDIGEDYLPSSNEAAVNIELGEDSVLRLHEINFKNKIFFEPPVCMQEDCLEE
;
A
#
# COMPACT_ATOMS: atom_id res chain seq x y z
N MET A 1 -9.80 17.58 -42.63
CA MET A 1 -10.83 16.59 -42.28
C MET A 1 -10.41 16.10 -40.92
N ARG A 2 -11.20 16.38 -39.89
CA ARG A 2 -10.91 15.89 -38.53
C ARG A 2 -11.25 14.39 -38.49
N PRO A 3 -10.41 13.51 -37.96
CA PRO A 3 -10.81 12.13 -37.74
C PRO A 3 -11.89 12.10 -36.66
N ASP A 4 -12.92 11.33 -36.91
CA ASP A 4 -14.09 11.22 -36.05
C ASP A 4 -13.70 10.75 -34.64
N SER A 5 -14.10 11.50 -33.64
CA SER A 5 -13.87 11.23 -32.21
C SER A 5 -14.35 9.84 -31.75
N LEU A 6 -15.29 9.27 -32.49
CA LEU A 6 -15.86 7.94 -32.22
C LEU A 6 -14.87 6.80 -32.52
N SER A 7 -14.01 6.93 -33.53
CA SER A 7 -13.01 5.90 -33.85
C SER A 7 -11.87 5.86 -32.83
N ALA A 8 -11.47 7.00 -32.29
CA ALA A 8 -10.46 7.07 -31.21
C ALA A 8 -10.99 6.51 -29.88
N GLN A 9 -12.26 6.76 -29.58
CA GLN A 9 -12.90 6.19 -28.40
C GLN A 9 -13.10 4.67 -28.49
N ILE A 10 -13.47 4.17 -29.69
CA ILE A 10 -13.60 2.72 -29.91
C ILE A 10 -12.23 2.04 -29.89
N PHE A 11 -11.16 2.68 -30.35
CA PHE A 11 -9.80 2.13 -30.29
C PHE A 11 -9.28 2.10 -28.84
N SER A 12 -9.54 3.13 -28.06
CA SER A 12 -9.20 3.18 -26.64
C SER A 12 -9.95 2.10 -25.85
N LEU A 13 -11.25 1.93 -26.06
CA LEU A 13 -12.05 0.88 -25.40
C LEU A 13 -11.64 -0.53 -25.83
N ALA A 14 -11.25 -0.73 -27.11
CA ALA A 14 -10.78 -2.03 -27.58
C ALA A 14 -9.40 -2.39 -27.00
N THR A 15 -8.51 -1.42 -26.85
CA THR A 15 -7.19 -1.63 -26.25
C THR A 15 -7.32 -1.91 -24.74
N VAL A 16 -8.20 -1.19 -24.05
CA VAL A 16 -8.53 -1.45 -22.65
C VAL A 16 -9.16 -2.83 -22.45
N ALA A 17 -10.08 -3.23 -23.35
CA ALA A 17 -10.70 -4.56 -23.29
C ALA A 17 -9.68 -5.70 -23.56
N ILE A 18 -8.69 -5.48 -24.39
CA ILE A 18 -7.62 -6.45 -24.66
C ILE A 18 -6.65 -6.53 -23.47
N MET A 19 -6.33 -5.41 -22.85
CA MET A 19 -5.52 -5.40 -21.61
C MET A 19 -6.24 -6.05 -20.43
N ILE A 20 -7.54 -5.78 -20.27
CA ILE A 20 -8.37 -6.42 -19.24
C ILE A 20 -8.41 -7.93 -19.45
N SER A 21 -8.58 -8.40 -20.70
CA SER A 21 -8.64 -9.83 -20.96
C SER A 21 -7.28 -10.53 -20.79
N SER A 22 -6.17 -9.87 -21.08
CA SER A 22 -4.84 -10.43 -20.84
C SER A 22 -4.44 -10.38 -19.36
N SER A 23 -4.77 -9.31 -18.64
CA SER A 23 -4.52 -9.24 -17.20
C SER A 23 -5.41 -10.19 -16.41
N TYR A 24 -6.67 -10.35 -16.81
CA TYR A 24 -7.58 -11.35 -16.21
C TYR A 24 -7.16 -12.79 -16.53
N LEU A 25 -6.61 -13.06 -17.72
CA LEU A 25 -6.10 -14.37 -18.08
C LEU A 25 -4.77 -14.72 -17.38
N LEU A 26 -3.94 -13.74 -17.06
CA LEU A 26 -2.73 -13.93 -16.24
C LEU A 26 -3.06 -14.17 -14.75
N TYR A 27 -4.22 -13.71 -14.28
CA TYR A 27 -4.68 -13.93 -12.90
C TYR A 27 -5.46 -15.24 -12.70
N ILE A 28 -5.81 -15.96 -13.79
CA ILE A 28 -6.60 -17.20 -13.74
C ILE A 28 -5.75 -18.46 -14.00
N GLU A 29 -4.48 -18.32 -14.41
CA GLU A 29 -3.60 -19.48 -14.53
C GLU A 29 -2.99 -19.79 -13.16
N ASP A 30 -3.50 -20.90 -12.62
CA ASP A 30 -2.94 -21.71 -11.53
C ASP A 30 -2.96 -21.17 -10.09
N ALA A 31 -4.08 -20.59 -9.63
CA ALA A 31 -4.46 -20.97 -8.30
C ALA A 31 -4.92 -22.45 -8.37
N GLU A 32 -4.05 -23.42 -8.14
CA GLU A 32 -4.52 -24.70 -7.63
C GLU A 32 -5.38 -24.37 -6.43
N GLU A 33 -6.70 -24.59 -6.55
CA GLU A 33 -7.60 -24.64 -5.41
C GLU A 33 -6.98 -25.65 -4.44
N THR A 34 -6.17 -25.15 -3.51
CA THR A 34 -5.82 -25.93 -2.35
C THR A 34 -7.12 -26.03 -1.58
N ASP A 35 -7.72 -27.22 -1.67
CA ASP A 35 -8.99 -27.58 -1.02
C ASP A 35 -8.77 -27.64 0.49
N TYR A 36 -8.40 -26.47 1.07
CA TYR A 36 -8.37 -26.32 2.52
C TYR A 36 -9.79 -26.17 2.99
N ASP A 37 -10.22 -27.08 3.84
CA ASP A 37 -11.44 -26.88 4.58
C ASP A 37 -11.24 -25.70 5.55
N MET A 38 -11.48 -24.51 5.04
CA MET A 38 -11.36 -23.23 5.73
C MET A 38 -12.26 -23.17 6.97
N ARG A 39 -13.22 -24.08 7.12
CA ARG A 39 -14.07 -24.24 8.30
C ARG A 39 -13.35 -24.91 9.47
N VAL A 40 -12.16 -25.48 9.24
CA VAL A 40 -11.37 -26.08 10.31
C VAL A 40 -10.47 -25.00 10.91
N PRO A 41 -10.59 -24.68 12.20
CA PRO A 41 -9.69 -23.75 12.88
C PRO A 41 -8.22 -24.10 12.64
N VAL A 42 -7.35 -23.09 12.52
CA VAL A 42 -5.92 -23.28 12.23
C VAL A 42 -5.28 -24.28 13.20
N TRP A 43 -5.59 -24.19 14.49
CA TRP A 43 -5.11 -25.14 15.49
C TRP A 43 -5.61 -26.59 15.31
N ALA A 44 -6.73 -26.79 14.65
CA ALA A 44 -7.22 -28.14 14.33
C ALA A 44 -6.63 -28.66 13.01
N ARG A 45 -6.09 -27.81 12.16
CA ARG A 45 -5.38 -28.21 10.94
C ARG A 45 -4.00 -28.80 11.26
N ASN A 46 -3.40 -28.45 12.38
CA ASN A 46 -2.11 -29.00 12.84
C ASN A 46 -2.10 -30.51 13.06
N GLN A 47 -3.23 -31.19 12.92
CA GLN A 47 -3.30 -32.66 12.89
C GLN A 47 -3.12 -33.26 11.47
N GLN A 48 -3.00 -32.41 10.45
CA GLN A 48 -2.66 -32.79 9.09
C GLN A 48 -1.15 -32.51 8.89
N PRO A 49 -0.45 -33.27 8.03
CA PRO A 49 0.94 -32.93 7.73
C PRO A 49 0.97 -31.51 7.16
N PHE A 50 1.69 -30.63 7.85
CA PHE A 50 1.84 -29.24 7.46
C PHE A 50 2.62 -29.19 6.15
N ASP A 51 2.06 -28.56 5.15
CA ASP A 51 2.78 -28.26 3.94
C ASP A 51 3.65 -27.01 4.20
N THR A 52 4.94 -27.25 4.36
CA THR A 52 5.92 -26.16 4.59
C THR A 52 6.07 -25.23 3.39
N THR A 53 5.46 -25.55 2.25
CA THR A 53 5.39 -24.68 1.07
C THR A 53 4.32 -23.58 1.23
N GLN A 54 3.48 -23.66 2.25
CA GLN A 54 2.50 -22.63 2.60
C GLN A 54 2.79 -22.14 4.02
N ALA A 55 3.72 -21.20 4.13
CA ALA A 55 4.06 -20.60 5.40
C ALA A 55 2.97 -19.61 5.83
N TYR A 56 2.20 -20.00 6.82
CA TYR A 56 1.27 -19.12 7.52
C TYR A 56 1.76 -18.93 8.95
N SER A 57 1.74 -17.70 9.43
CA SER A 57 1.86 -17.44 10.84
C SER A 57 0.59 -17.85 11.59
N PHE A 58 0.71 -18.22 12.82
CA PHE A 58 -0.40 -18.56 13.70
C PHE A 58 -0.05 -18.24 15.16
N VAL A 59 -1.07 -18.19 16.01
CA VAL A 59 -0.87 -17.99 17.44
C VAL A 59 -0.39 -19.27 18.12
N LEU A 60 0.55 -19.12 19.06
CA LEU A 60 1.20 -20.27 19.72
C LEU A 60 0.26 -21.07 20.63
N GLN A 61 -0.73 -20.40 21.22
CA GLN A 61 -1.66 -21.02 22.15
C GLN A 61 -3.09 -20.82 21.67
N GLN A 62 -3.84 -21.91 21.71
CA GLN A 62 -5.25 -21.83 21.41
C GLN A 62 -6.00 -21.00 22.45
N GLY A 63 -6.86 -20.10 21.97
CA GLY A 63 -7.76 -19.34 22.83
C GLY A 63 -8.88 -20.23 23.42
N PRO A 64 -9.50 -19.80 24.53
CA PRO A 64 -10.49 -20.61 25.25
C PRO A 64 -11.90 -20.57 24.64
N TYR A 65 -12.15 -19.72 23.64
CA TYR A 65 -13.49 -19.49 23.12
C TYR A 65 -13.68 -20.06 21.71
N SER A 66 -14.85 -20.62 21.45
CA SER A 66 -15.30 -21.01 20.11
C SER A 66 -16.07 -19.88 19.44
N LEU A 67 -16.33 -20.02 18.14
CA LEU A 67 -17.25 -19.16 17.44
C LEU A 67 -18.68 -19.35 17.98
N LEU A 68 -19.36 -18.24 18.28
CA LEU A 68 -20.76 -18.27 18.70
C LEU A 68 -21.62 -18.70 17.50
N GLN A 69 -22.16 -19.91 17.60
CA GLN A 69 -23.12 -20.41 16.63
C GLN A 69 -24.50 -19.91 17.01
N THR A 70 -25.09 -19.08 16.19
CA THR A 70 -26.49 -18.70 16.30
C THR A 70 -27.29 -19.56 15.34
N ASP A 71 -28.49 -20.04 15.77
CA ASP A 71 -29.39 -20.81 14.90
C ASP A 71 -30.01 -19.97 13.76
N ASN A 72 -29.72 -18.69 13.74
CA ASN A 72 -30.11 -17.76 12.70
C ASN A 72 -28.95 -17.50 11.77
N GLU A 73 -29.18 -17.56 10.48
CA GLU A 73 -28.33 -17.02 9.45
C GLU A 73 -27.85 -15.63 9.89
N PHE A 74 -26.54 -15.36 9.74
CA PHE A 74 -26.01 -14.04 10.01
C PHE A 74 -26.58 -13.09 8.95
N ASP A 75 -27.66 -12.41 9.25
CA ASP A 75 -28.12 -11.34 8.39
C ASP A 75 -27.06 -10.24 8.41
N SER A 76 -26.65 -9.76 7.23
CA SER A 76 -25.82 -8.58 7.15
C SER A 76 -26.53 -7.42 7.83
N VAL A 77 -25.80 -6.74 8.71
CA VAL A 77 -26.34 -5.61 9.46
C VAL A 77 -26.14 -4.35 8.63
N HIS A 78 -27.19 -3.61 8.43
CA HIS A 78 -27.13 -2.33 7.73
C HIS A 78 -26.91 -1.19 8.73
N VAL A 79 -25.84 -0.42 8.51
CA VAL A 79 -25.49 0.75 9.30
C VAL A 79 -25.86 1.99 8.52
N MET A 80 -26.73 2.81 9.06
CA MET A 80 -27.12 4.06 8.40
C MET A 80 -25.96 5.07 8.43
N ILE A 81 -25.63 5.62 7.26
CA ILE A 81 -24.63 6.68 7.13
C ILE A 81 -25.22 8.00 7.62
N PRO A 82 -24.50 8.80 8.42
CA PRO A 82 -24.98 10.12 8.82
C PRO A 82 -25.18 11.07 7.65
N TYR A 83 -26.15 11.90 7.75
CA TYR A 83 -26.80 12.65 6.69
C TYR A 83 -26.21 13.96 6.24
N ASN A 84 -24.97 14.23 6.40
CA ASN A 84 -24.39 15.54 6.00
C ASN A 84 -23.61 15.46 4.69
N LEU A 85 -23.96 14.49 3.83
CA LEU A 85 -23.36 14.42 2.51
C LEU A 85 -23.80 15.62 1.66
N PRO A 86 -22.89 16.42 1.09
CA PRO A 86 -23.24 17.49 0.19
C PRO A 86 -24.02 16.98 -1.03
N GLU A 87 -24.99 17.74 -1.54
CA GLU A 87 -25.70 17.41 -2.79
C GLU A 87 -24.72 17.19 -3.97
N SER A 88 -23.54 17.81 -3.92
CA SER A 88 -22.48 17.66 -4.92
C SER A 88 -21.87 16.26 -4.98
N GLU A 89 -22.09 15.42 -3.99
CA GLU A 89 -21.53 14.08 -3.89
C GLU A 89 -22.57 12.97 -4.12
N GLY A 90 -23.60 13.25 -4.90
CA GLY A 90 -24.65 12.29 -5.18
C GLY A 90 -25.55 11.97 -3.98
N GLY A 91 -25.30 12.64 -2.87
CA GLY A 91 -26.14 12.56 -1.70
C GLY A 91 -27.48 13.20 -2.00
N ALA A 92 -28.50 12.39 -2.26
CA ALA A 92 -29.84 12.84 -1.97
C ALA A 92 -29.82 13.29 -0.51
N ALA A 93 -30.13 14.57 -0.28
CA ALA A 93 -30.25 15.11 1.09
C ALA A 93 -31.03 14.09 1.90
N ALA A 94 -30.46 13.65 3.01
CA ALA A 94 -31.04 12.63 3.82
C ALA A 94 -32.51 12.86 4.01
N ASP A 95 -33.30 11.96 3.55
CA ASP A 95 -34.71 11.99 3.87
C ASP A 95 -34.83 11.81 5.39
N PRO A 96 -35.34 12.81 6.14
CA PRO A 96 -35.60 12.65 7.57
C PRO A 96 -36.43 11.40 7.89
N GLN A 97 -37.10 10.82 6.92
CA GLN A 97 -37.80 9.55 7.04
C GLN A 97 -36.85 8.39 7.28
N CYS A 98 -35.63 8.42 6.76
CA CYS A 98 -34.65 7.36 6.99
C CYS A 98 -34.18 7.28 8.45
N VAL A 99 -34.20 8.40 9.17
CA VAL A 99 -33.93 8.43 10.62
C VAL A 99 -35.07 7.77 11.42
N LEU A 100 -36.31 7.90 10.92
CA LEU A 100 -37.50 7.41 11.62
C LEU A 100 -37.90 6.00 11.16
N ASN A 101 -37.75 5.72 9.88
CA ASN A 101 -38.18 4.47 9.25
C ASN A 101 -37.11 4.05 8.24
N PHE A 102 -36.07 3.37 8.70
CA PHE A 102 -34.98 2.90 7.84
C PHE A 102 -35.53 1.93 6.79
N ASP A 103 -35.29 2.24 5.54
CA ASP A 103 -35.60 1.41 4.37
C ASP A 103 -34.27 1.21 3.60
N PRO A 104 -33.70 -0.02 3.59
CA PRO A 104 -32.40 -0.26 2.96
C PRO A 104 -32.39 0.01 1.44
N ASP A 105 -33.55 -0.01 0.78
CA ASP A 105 -33.63 0.28 -0.65
C ASP A 105 -33.59 1.79 -0.95
N LYS A 106 -33.85 2.64 0.04
CA LYS A 106 -33.98 4.09 -0.15
C LYS A 106 -33.03 4.92 0.70
N CYS A 107 -32.56 4.36 1.79
CA CYS A 107 -31.74 5.08 2.75
C CYS A 107 -30.25 4.76 2.57
N PRO A 108 -29.37 5.77 2.49
CA PRO A 108 -27.94 5.55 2.47
C PRO A 108 -27.48 4.73 3.67
N HIS A 109 -26.78 3.64 3.41
CA HIS A 109 -26.28 2.76 4.46
C HIS A 109 -25.05 2.00 3.98
N ILE A 110 -24.28 1.49 4.94
CA ILE A 110 -23.27 0.48 4.71
C ILE A 110 -23.67 -0.83 5.36
N SER A 111 -23.16 -1.91 4.82
CA SER A 111 -23.43 -3.27 5.27
C SER A 111 -22.16 -3.88 5.87
N LEU A 112 -22.33 -4.66 6.91
CA LEU A 112 -21.24 -5.42 7.53
C LEU A 112 -21.74 -6.81 7.96
N ALA A 113 -20.80 -7.76 7.95
CA ALA A 113 -20.96 -9.04 8.61
C ALA A 113 -20.04 -9.10 9.83
N TYR A 114 -20.44 -9.81 10.88
CA TYR A 114 -19.60 -9.94 12.06
C TYR A 114 -19.72 -11.32 12.73
N TRP A 115 -18.64 -11.73 13.35
CA TRP A 115 -18.51 -13.01 14.04
C TRP A 115 -18.08 -12.75 15.48
N ARG A 116 -18.70 -13.45 16.41
CA ARG A 116 -18.43 -13.27 17.85
C ARG A 116 -17.92 -14.55 18.48
N PRO A 117 -17.01 -14.45 19.46
CA PRO A 117 -16.66 -15.59 20.31
C PRO A 117 -17.83 -15.96 21.25
N ASP A 118 -17.98 -17.25 21.54
CA ASP A 118 -18.91 -17.75 22.57
C ASP A 118 -18.31 -17.54 23.95
N VAL A 119 -18.63 -16.41 24.55
CA VAL A 119 -18.11 -15.97 25.83
C VAL A 119 -19.16 -16.08 26.93
N PRO A 120 -18.75 -16.16 28.22
CA PRO A 120 -19.68 -16.15 29.34
C PRO A 120 -20.69 -15.00 29.28
N GLN A 121 -21.93 -15.29 29.67
CA GLN A 121 -23.02 -14.31 29.67
C GLN A 121 -22.63 -13.01 30.41
N GLY A 122 -22.81 -11.88 29.74
CA GLY A 122 -22.49 -10.56 30.26
C GLY A 122 -21.02 -10.12 30.06
N MET A 123 -20.17 -10.98 29.54
CA MET A 123 -18.85 -10.58 29.08
C MET A 123 -18.98 -9.80 27.78
N LYS A 124 -18.26 -8.68 27.70
CA LYS A 124 -18.16 -7.85 26.51
C LYS A 124 -16.80 -8.05 25.85
N VAL A 125 -16.76 -8.01 24.53
CA VAL A 125 -15.55 -8.27 23.75
C VAL A 125 -15.19 -7.06 22.85
N PRO A 126 -13.91 -6.80 22.60
CA PRO A 126 -13.51 -5.82 21.59
C PRO A 126 -13.76 -6.35 20.18
N VAL A 127 -13.71 -5.44 19.22
CA VAL A 127 -13.91 -5.74 17.80
C VAL A 127 -12.63 -5.46 17.02
N ILE A 128 -12.25 -6.40 16.16
CA ILE A 128 -11.30 -6.19 15.08
C ILE A 128 -12.13 -6.13 13.79
N ALA A 129 -11.92 -5.13 12.95
CA ALA A 129 -12.65 -5.01 11.71
C ALA A 129 -11.73 -4.80 10.51
N GLU A 130 -12.12 -5.37 9.38
CA GLU A 130 -11.57 -5.16 8.05
C GLU A 130 -12.64 -4.45 7.21
N ILE A 131 -12.28 -3.34 6.57
CA ILE A 131 -13.23 -2.48 5.84
C ILE A 131 -12.71 -2.27 4.43
N GLY A 132 -13.53 -2.53 3.41
CA GLY A 132 -13.11 -2.35 2.04
C GLY A 132 -14.15 -2.70 0.98
N PRO A 133 -13.77 -2.67 -0.31
CA PRO A 133 -14.68 -2.97 -1.42
C PRO A 133 -14.80 -4.46 -1.73
N TYR A 134 -14.08 -5.35 -1.04
CA TYR A 134 -13.92 -6.74 -1.46
C TYR A 134 -14.94 -7.71 -0.85
N PHE A 135 -15.89 -7.23 -0.07
CA PHE A 135 -16.84 -8.06 0.68
C PHE A 135 -18.25 -7.93 0.07
N GLY A 136 -18.73 -8.98 -0.61
CA GLY A 136 -20.06 -8.99 -1.19
C GLY A 136 -20.24 -10.01 -2.32
N GLU A 137 -21.47 -10.19 -2.80
CA GLU A 137 -21.87 -11.26 -3.72
C GLU A 137 -21.16 -11.25 -5.09
N GLU A 138 -20.57 -10.13 -5.50
CA GLU A 138 -19.97 -9.95 -6.82
C GLU A 138 -18.44 -9.81 -6.80
N SER A 139 -17.83 -9.77 -5.64
CA SER A 139 -16.38 -9.70 -5.50
C SER A 139 -15.77 -11.08 -5.28
N ALA A 140 -14.51 -11.26 -5.67
CA ALA A 140 -13.76 -12.53 -5.53
C ALA A 140 -13.63 -13.06 -4.08
N GLY A 141 -14.15 -12.33 -3.12
CA GLY A 141 -14.17 -12.67 -1.70
C GLY A 141 -15.56 -12.63 -1.12
N THR A 142 -16.58 -13.12 -1.84
CA THR A 142 -17.93 -13.19 -1.29
C THR A 142 -17.89 -13.82 0.09
N PRO A 143 -18.18 -13.09 1.18
CA PRO A 143 -18.39 -13.79 2.43
C PRO A 143 -19.64 -14.65 2.26
N ASP A 144 -19.45 -15.95 2.19
CA ASP A 144 -20.48 -16.80 2.73
C ASP A 144 -20.71 -16.26 4.15
N ILE A 145 -21.93 -15.89 4.47
CA ILE A 145 -22.31 -15.36 5.80
C ILE A 145 -21.84 -16.27 6.95
N THR A 146 -21.39 -17.46 6.65
CA THR A 146 -20.83 -18.43 7.58
C THR A 146 -19.32 -18.25 7.81
N GLN A 147 -18.60 -17.55 6.94
CA GLN A 147 -17.15 -17.33 7.06
C GLN A 147 -16.74 -16.00 6.42
N PRO A 148 -15.68 -15.35 6.93
CA PRO A 148 -15.16 -14.12 6.33
C PRO A 148 -14.53 -14.38 4.97
N GLY A 149 -14.57 -13.36 4.10
CA GLY A 149 -13.85 -13.35 2.85
C GLY A 149 -12.36 -13.06 3.02
N GLY A 150 -11.56 -13.49 2.05
CA GLY A 150 -10.15 -13.19 2.00
C GLY A 150 -9.27 -13.91 3.03
N TRP A 151 -7.97 -13.95 2.76
CA TRP A 151 -7.01 -14.63 3.63
C TRP A 151 -6.90 -13.96 5.01
N LEU A 152 -6.85 -12.62 5.07
CA LEU A 152 -6.71 -11.88 6.32
C LEU A 152 -7.91 -12.11 7.24
N GLY A 153 -9.12 -12.00 6.70
CA GLY A 153 -10.34 -12.22 7.47
C GLY A 153 -10.41 -13.60 8.08
N VAL A 154 -10.05 -14.63 7.30
CA VAL A 154 -9.96 -16.01 7.77
C VAL A 154 -8.89 -16.15 8.85
N SER A 155 -7.72 -15.57 8.66
CA SER A 155 -6.62 -15.63 9.63
C SER A 155 -6.98 -14.95 10.95
N VAL A 156 -7.62 -13.78 10.91
CA VAL A 156 -8.11 -13.09 12.11
C VAL A 156 -9.18 -13.90 12.81
N LEU A 157 -10.15 -14.45 12.05
CA LEU A 157 -11.20 -15.26 12.64
C LEU A 157 -10.66 -16.49 13.38
N TYR A 158 -9.73 -17.22 12.77
CA TYR A 158 -9.26 -18.48 13.36
C TYR A 158 -8.19 -18.29 14.43
N ASN A 159 -7.40 -17.22 14.37
CA ASN A 159 -6.34 -16.99 15.35
C ASN A 159 -6.76 -16.06 16.48
N LEU A 160 -7.52 -15.01 16.23
CA LEU A 160 -7.79 -13.98 17.23
C LEU A 160 -9.16 -14.12 17.88
N LEU A 161 -10.20 -14.54 17.15
CA LEU A 161 -11.53 -14.74 17.74
C LEU A 161 -11.50 -15.68 18.96
N PRO A 162 -10.77 -16.83 18.96
CA PRO A 162 -10.69 -17.70 20.12
C PRO A 162 -10.11 -17.04 21.37
N HIS A 163 -9.39 -15.94 21.23
CA HIS A 163 -8.84 -15.14 22.32
C HIS A 163 -9.80 -14.05 22.83
N GLY A 164 -11.06 -14.06 22.37
CA GLY A 164 -12.10 -13.17 22.85
C GLY A 164 -12.22 -11.85 22.09
N PHE A 165 -11.90 -11.85 20.80
CA PHE A 165 -12.17 -10.76 19.88
C PHE A 165 -13.37 -11.09 19.00
N ALA A 166 -14.28 -10.15 18.80
CA ALA A 166 -15.21 -10.22 17.68
C ALA A 166 -14.47 -9.76 16.42
N PHE A 167 -14.86 -10.30 15.27
CA PHE A 167 -14.36 -9.89 13.98
C PHE A 167 -15.52 -9.36 13.12
N ALA A 168 -15.27 -8.31 12.32
CA ALA A 168 -16.24 -7.77 11.38
C ALA A 168 -15.60 -7.48 10.03
N GLN A 169 -16.35 -7.73 8.96
CA GLN A 169 -16.01 -7.26 7.61
C GLN A 169 -17.08 -6.30 7.12
N VAL A 170 -16.66 -5.13 6.65
CA VAL A 170 -17.51 -4.01 6.29
C VAL A 170 -17.30 -3.66 4.82
N SER A 171 -18.38 -3.66 4.04
CA SER A 171 -18.35 -3.19 2.65
C SER A 171 -18.42 -1.67 2.63
N VAL A 172 -17.48 -0.99 1.97
CA VAL A 172 -17.55 0.46 1.76
C VAL A 172 -18.76 0.85 0.90
N SER A 173 -19.14 2.11 0.94
CA SER A 173 -20.27 2.65 0.16
C SER A 173 -20.21 2.20 -1.31
N GLY A 174 -21.34 1.78 -1.86
CA GLY A 174 -21.45 1.32 -3.24
C GLY A 174 -20.91 -0.08 -3.53
N THR A 175 -20.47 -0.83 -2.53
CA THR A 175 -19.95 -2.19 -2.69
C THR A 175 -20.67 -3.21 -1.81
N GLY A 176 -20.54 -4.47 -2.14
CA GLY A 176 -21.21 -5.53 -1.37
C GLY A 176 -22.72 -5.31 -1.25
N LEU A 177 -23.27 -5.35 -0.04
CA LEU A 177 -24.65 -4.99 0.26
C LEU A 177 -24.82 -3.53 0.69
N SER A 178 -23.76 -2.73 0.67
CA SER A 178 -23.80 -1.30 0.91
C SER A 178 -24.36 -0.58 -0.31
N ASN A 179 -25.24 0.37 -0.09
CA ASN A 179 -25.75 1.23 -1.14
C ASN A 179 -24.98 2.56 -1.20
N HIS A 180 -25.55 3.58 -1.87
CA HIS A 180 -24.86 4.84 -2.13
C HIS A 180 -23.72 4.68 -3.15
N CYS A 181 -22.78 5.60 -3.22
CA CYS A 181 -21.69 5.62 -4.19
C CYS A 181 -20.35 5.22 -3.63
N MET A 182 -19.64 4.36 -4.32
CA MET A 182 -18.21 4.23 -4.14
C MET A 182 -17.53 5.48 -4.72
N ASP A 183 -17.06 6.38 -3.87
CA ASP A 183 -16.43 7.64 -4.27
C ASP A 183 -14.91 7.61 -4.22
N LEU A 184 -14.33 6.42 -4.28
CA LEU A 184 -12.90 6.17 -4.38
C LEU A 184 -12.11 6.83 -3.24
N MET A 185 -12.42 6.42 -2.01
CA MET A 185 -11.87 6.96 -0.75
C MET A 185 -12.26 8.41 -0.45
N GLY A 186 -13.31 8.92 -1.08
CA GLY A 186 -13.83 10.25 -0.83
C GLY A 186 -14.74 10.32 0.39
N PHE A 187 -15.43 11.44 0.51
CA PHE A 187 -16.19 11.80 1.69
C PHE A 187 -17.28 10.78 2.06
N SER A 188 -17.99 10.23 1.07
CA SER A 188 -19.03 9.23 1.29
C SER A 188 -18.51 7.97 1.98
N GLU A 189 -17.39 7.44 1.49
CA GLU A 189 -16.77 6.27 2.09
C GLU A 189 -16.24 6.58 3.48
N GLN A 190 -15.58 7.72 3.64
CA GLN A 190 -15.02 8.16 4.91
C GLN A 190 -16.09 8.23 6.01
N GLU A 191 -17.25 8.83 5.71
CA GLU A 191 -18.39 8.89 6.64
C GLU A 191 -18.98 7.50 6.93
N GLY A 192 -19.11 6.66 5.91
CA GLY A 192 -19.57 5.28 6.06
C GLY A 192 -18.64 4.45 6.95
N ILE A 193 -17.34 4.57 6.76
CA ILE A 193 -16.32 3.91 7.59
C ILE A 193 -16.43 4.35 9.05
N ASN A 194 -16.55 5.67 9.28
CA ASN A 194 -16.71 6.20 10.64
C ASN A 194 -18.01 5.70 11.30
N ALA A 195 -19.11 5.67 10.55
CA ALA A 195 -20.38 5.14 11.05
C ALA A 195 -20.28 3.67 11.45
N ALA A 196 -19.53 2.84 10.70
CA ALA A 196 -19.30 1.44 11.07
C ALA A 196 -18.49 1.31 12.36
N VAL A 197 -17.46 2.12 12.55
CA VAL A 197 -16.65 2.11 13.79
C VAL A 197 -17.51 2.48 14.99
N GLU A 198 -18.33 3.53 14.89
CA GLU A 198 -19.24 3.94 15.97
C GLU A 198 -20.28 2.85 16.25
N TRP A 199 -20.86 2.24 15.21
CA TRP A 199 -21.82 1.16 15.38
C TRP A 199 -21.21 -0.03 16.12
N LEU A 200 -20.04 -0.52 15.68
CA LEU A 200 -19.35 -1.65 16.31
C LEU A 200 -18.97 -1.36 17.77
N GLY A 201 -18.54 -0.13 18.06
CA GLY A 201 -18.18 0.30 19.41
C GLY A 201 -19.37 0.45 20.36
N THR A 202 -20.58 0.66 19.84
CA THR A 202 -21.79 0.93 20.65
C THR A 202 -22.67 -0.30 20.88
N GLN A 203 -22.35 -1.45 20.30
CA GLN A 203 -23.14 -2.66 20.48
C GLN A 203 -23.16 -3.14 21.94
N GLU A 204 -24.28 -3.72 22.37
CA GLU A 204 -24.42 -4.21 23.75
C GLU A 204 -23.38 -5.27 24.15
N TRP A 205 -22.93 -6.07 23.18
CA TRP A 205 -21.91 -7.10 23.35
C TRP A 205 -20.48 -6.56 23.23
N SER A 206 -20.28 -5.35 22.70
CA SER A 206 -18.99 -4.71 22.54
C SER A 206 -18.49 -4.12 23.85
N ASN A 207 -17.19 -4.21 24.10
CA ASN A 207 -16.56 -3.51 25.24
C ASN A 207 -16.30 -2.02 24.94
N GLY A 208 -16.59 -1.57 23.70
CA GLY A 208 -16.40 -0.21 23.25
C GLY A 208 -15.06 0.06 22.56
N ASN A 209 -14.19 -0.92 22.44
CA ASN A 209 -12.89 -0.79 21.79
C ASN A 209 -12.91 -1.47 20.41
N VAL A 210 -12.57 -0.72 19.37
CA VAL A 210 -12.49 -1.16 17.98
C VAL A 210 -11.06 -0.99 17.49
N GLY A 211 -10.53 -1.99 16.80
CA GLY A 211 -9.30 -1.94 16.05
C GLY A 211 -9.57 -2.23 14.58
N LEU A 212 -8.86 -1.56 13.67
CA LEU A 212 -8.97 -1.83 12.24
C LEU A 212 -7.69 -2.47 11.73
N ILE A 213 -7.84 -3.42 10.81
CA ILE A 213 -6.76 -4.07 10.10
C ILE A 213 -7.19 -4.29 8.65
N GLY A 214 -6.28 -4.16 7.71
CA GLY A 214 -6.57 -4.44 6.30
C GLY A 214 -5.37 -4.20 5.42
N LYS A 215 -5.40 -4.75 4.20
CA LYS A 215 -4.33 -4.62 3.21
C LYS A 215 -4.81 -3.88 1.96
N SER A 216 -3.92 -3.08 1.36
CA SER A 216 -4.20 -2.37 0.10
C SER A 216 -5.30 -1.31 0.29
N TYR A 217 -6.38 -1.38 -0.45
CA TYR A 217 -7.54 -0.53 -0.23
C TYR A 217 -8.03 -0.63 1.22
N ASP A 218 -8.15 -1.86 1.73
CA ASP A 218 -8.56 -2.12 3.11
C ASP A 218 -7.50 -1.69 4.14
N GLY A 219 -6.25 -1.54 3.73
CA GLY A 219 -5.17 -0.91 4.49
C GLY A 219 -5.27 0.61 4.54
N SER A 220 -6.01 1.21 3.61
CA SER A 220 -6.23 2.65 3.54
C SER A 220 -7.44 3.10 4.36
N THR A 221 -8.44 2.22 4.54
CA THR A 221 -9.63 2.52 5.35
C THR A 221 -9.34 2.75 6.84
N PRO A 222 -8.35 2.09 7.48
CA PRO A 222 -7.91 2.44 8.82
C PRO A 222 -7.44 3.91 8.96
N TRP A 223 -6.74 4.44 7.98
CA TRP A 223 -6.36 5.85 7.95
C TRP A 223 -7.55 6.77 7.81
N GLN A 224 -8.51 6.40 6.95
CA GLN A 224 -9.76 7.13 6.79
C GLN A 224 -10.58 7.17 8.09
N ALA A 225 -10.67 6.06 8.80
CA ALA A 225 -11.32 6.01 10.12
C ALA A 225 -10.58 6.87 11.16
N ALA A 226 -9.25 6.75 11.19
CA ALA A 226 -8.43 7.45 12.18
C ALA A 226 -8.54 8.98 12.08
N MET A 227 -8.74 9.53 10.89
CA MET A 227 -8.87 10.98 10.71
C MET A 227 -10.10 11.59 11.39
N TYR A 228 -11.12 10.79 11.75
CA TYR A 228 -12.29 11.27 12.51
C TYR A 228 -12.01 11.34 14.02
N GLY A 229 -11.03 10.60 14.52
CA GLY A 229 -10.71 10.55 15.94
C GLY A 229 -11.85 9.97 16.79
N ASP A 230 -12.61 9.00 16.24
CA ASP A 230 -13.68 8.35 16.98
C ASP A 230 -13.15 7.71 18.28
N LYS A 231 -13.90 7.90 19.37
CA LYS A 231 -13.52 7.43 20.71
C LYS A 231 -13.42 5.91 20.83
N HIS A 232 -14.09 5.17 19.93
CA HIS A 232 -14.08 3.72 19.90
C HIS A 232 -12.86 3.17 19.18
N LEU A 233 -12.27 3.91 18.24
CA LEU A 233 -11.11 3.48 17.49
C LEU A 233 -9.82 3.60 18.33
N LYS A 234 -9.30 2.45 18.79
CA LYS A 234 -8.13 2.39 19.69
C LYS A 234 -6.82 2.12 18.97
N THR A 235 -6.87 1.38 17.88
CA THR A 235 -5.68 1.00 17.13
C THR A 235 -6.02 0.74 15.67
N ILE A 236 -5.03 1.00 14.81
CA ILE A 236 -5.11 0.66 13.37
C ILE A 236 -3.87 -0.12 12.95
N VAL A 237 -4.07 -1.08 12.06
CA VAL A 237 -3.01 -1.89 11.45
C VAL A 237 -3.12 -1.79 9.92
N PRO A 238 -2.65 -0.68 9.32
CA PRO A 238 -2.60 -0.54 7.88
C PRO A 238 -1.48 -1.41 7.29
N ILE A 239 -1.84 -2.34 6.41
CA ILE A 239 -0.92 -3.19 5.65
C ILE A 239 -0.91 -2.68 4.22
N SER A 240 0.23 -2.23 3.71
CA SER A 240 0.32 -1.64 2.38
C SER A 240 -0.80 -0.62 2.13
N GLY A 241 -1.03 0.27 3.09
CA GLY A 241 -2.16 1.19 3.11
C GLY A 241 -1.80 2.58 2.59
N LEU A 242 -2.66 3.14 1.75
CA LEU A 242 -2.52 4.50 1.23
C LEU A 242 -2.82 5.53 2.33
N ILE A 243 -1.89 6.43 2.56
CA ILE A 243 -2.12 7.62 3.40
C ILE A 243 -2.68 8.79 2.59
N GLY A 244 -2.59 8.69 1.27
CA GLY A 244 -3.15 9.61 0.30
C GLY A 244 -3.21 8.96 -1.08
N VAL A 245 -4.25 9.25 -1.84
CA VAL A 245 -4.46 8.62 -3.17
C VAL A 245 -3.56 9.27 -4.22
N ARG A 246 -3.38 10.60 -4.14
CA ARG A 246 -2.52 11.33 -5.06
C ARG A 246 -1.07 10.86 -4.99
N GLU A 247 -0.60 10.61 -3.79
CA GLU A 247 0.77 10.22 -3.50
C GLU A 247 1.10 8.85 -4.11
N LEU A 248 0.09 7.97 -4.24
CA LEU A 248 0.23 6.73 -4.99
C LEU A 248 0.25 6.95 -6.50
N MET A 249 -0.60 7.86 -7.00
CA MET A 249 -0.80 8.06 -8.43
C MET A 249 0.41 8.70 -9.12
N TRP A 250 1.19 9.49 -8.38
CA TRP A 250 2.33 10.24 -8.93
C TRP A 250 3.54 10.22 -7.99
N LYS A 251 4.65 9.74 -8.52
CA LYS A 251 5.98 9.84 -7.89
C LYS A 251 6.82 10.85 -8.67
N ASN A 252 7.35 11.87 -7.99
CA ASN A 252 8.09 12.97 -8.62
C ASN A 252 7.39 13.53 -9.87
N GLY A 253 6.07 13.67 -9.83
CA GLY A 253 5.24 14.14 -10.94
C GLY A 253 4.97 13.15 -12.06
N SER A 254 5.63 12.00 -12.08
CA SER A 254 5.36 10.93 -13.04
C SER A 254 4.25 10.02 -12.57
N SER A 255 3.36 9.66 -13.49
CA SER A 255 2.26 8.76 -13.20
C SER A 255 2.68 7.32 -13.46
N GLU A 256 2.48 6.47 -12.48
CA GLU A 256 2.54 5.03 -12.69
C GLU A 256 1.39 4.56 -13.57
N ALA A 257 1.66 3.68 -14.54
CA ALA A 257 0.64 3.24 -15.50
C ALA A 257 -0.47 2.44 -14.80
N ARG A 258 -0.13 1.66 -13.80
CA ARG A 258 -1.07 0.80 -13.06
C ARG A 258 -2.00 1.59 -12.14
N ALA A 259 -1.49 2.59 -11.41
CA ALA A 259 -2.26 3.30 -10.41
C ALA A 259 -3.50 4.03 -10.99
N PRO A 260 -3.43 4.83 -12.08
CA PRO A 260 -4.61 5.38 -12.73
C PRO A 260 -5.59 4.32 -13.22
N PHE A 261 -5.08 3.19 -13.73
CA PHE A 261 -5.92 2.09 -14.18
C PHE A 261 -6.69 1.46 -12.99
N MET A 262 -6.01 1.18 -11.90
CA MET A 262 -6.64 0.64 -10.70
C MET A 262 -7.69 1.60 -10.14
N HIS A 263 -7.35 2.87 -9.97
CA HIS A 263 -8.26 3.87 -9.44
C HIS A 263 -9.49 4.09 -10.32
N ASN A 264 -9.28 4.32 -11.64
CA ASN A 264 -10.37 4.73 -12.52
C ASN A 264 -11.18 3.57 -13.08
N VAL A 265 -10.55 2.43 -13.33
CA VAL A 265 -11.20 1.32 -14.04
C VAL A 265 -11.57 0.21 -13.06
N VAL A 266 -10.60 -0.30 -12.30
CA VAL A 266 -10.87 -1.45 -11.42
C VAL A 266 -11.81 -1.03 -10.29
N TYR A 267 -11.43 -0.09 -9.45
CA TYR A 267 -12.29 0.33 -8.33
C TYR A 267 -13.51 1.12 -8.80
N GLY A 268 -13.39 1.93 -9.84
CA GLY A 268 -14.54 2.58 -10.45
C GLY A 268 -15.61 1.61 -10.94
N SER A 269 -15.21 0.41 -11.43
CA SER A 269 -16.16 -0.61 -11.86
C SER A 269 -17.00 -1.20 -10.73
N TYR A 270 -16.47 -1.28 -9.50
CA TYR A 270 -17.25 -1.72 -8.34
C TYR A 270 -18.43 -0.78 -8.07
N GLY A 271 -18.23 0.53 -8.17
CA GLY A 271 -19.30 1.49 -8.04
C GLY A 271 -20.33 1.42 -9.17
N PHE A 272 -19.88 1.17 -10.41
CA PHE A 272 -20.78 1.01 -11.55
C PHE A 272 -21.60 -0.27 -11.52
N SER A 273 -21.10 -1.35 -10.93
CA SER A 273 -21.82 -2.62 -10.80
C SER A 273 -22.79 -2.64 -9.64
N SER A 274 -22.82 -1.62 -8.81
CA SER A 274 -23.74 -1.53 -7.68
C SER A 274 -25.18 -1.36 -8.19
N GLU A 275 -25.92 -2.45 -8.27
CA GLU A 275 -27.37 -2.44 -8.58
C GLU A 275 -28.24 -2.15 -7.34
N LYS A 276 -27.64 -1.68 -6.25
CA LYS A 276 -28.28 -1.61 -4.93
C LYS A 276 -28.81 -0.21 -4.64
N GLY A 277 -30.02 -0.16 -4.16
CA GLY A 277 -30.79 1.05 -3.96
C GLY A 277 -31.82 1.30 -5.05
N ASP A 278 -32.59 2.36 -4.90
CA ASP A 278 -33.55 2.75 -5.93
C ASP A 278 -32.84 3.35 -7.16
N GLU A 279 -33.58 3.46 -8.26
CA GLU A 279 -33.06 3.98 -9.55
C GLU A 279 -32.44 5.39 -9.42
N ASN A 280 -32.88 6.21 -8.46
CA ASN A 280 -32.35 7.56 -8.28
C ASN A 280 -30.96 7.50 -7.62
N LEU A 281 -30.74 6.63 -6.63
CA LEU A 281 -29.44 6.44 -6.01
C LEU A 281 -28.43 5.86 -6.99
N GLN A 282 -28.85 4.87 -7.79
CA GLN A 282 -27.99 4.27 -8.82
C GLN A 282 -27.57 5.29 -9.88
N ASN A 283 -28.50 6.09 -10.41
CA ASN A 283 -28.19 7.11 -11.41
C ASN A 283 -27.28 8.21 -10.84
N ALA A 284 -27.53 8.68 -9.62
CA ALA A 284 -26.69 9.68 -8.97
C ALA A 284 -25.26 9.16 -8.77
N CYS A 285 -25.10 7.89 -8.39
CA CYS A 285 -23.80 7.25 -8.25
C CYS A 285 -23.04 7.15 -9.56
N GLN A 286 -23.69 6.68 -10.63
CA GLN A 286 -23.08 6.57 -11.95
C GLN A 286 -22.66 7.94 -12.50
N ASP A 287 -23.49 8.96 -12.36
CA ASP A 287 -23.17 10.32 -12.80
C ASP A 287 -21.97 10.90 -12.02
N TYR A 288 -21.92 10.66 -10.72
CA TYR A 288 -20.80 11.09 -9.88
C TYR A 288 -19.49 10.39 -10.28
N LEU A 289 -19.49 9.06 -10.41
CA LEU A 289 -18.32 8.30 -10.84
C LEU A 289 -17.83 8.71 -12.23
N LEU A 290 -18.74 8.90 -13.18
CA LEU A 290 -18.38 9.37 -14.52
C LEU A 290 -17.71 10.75 -14.48
N SER A 291 -18.22 11.66 -13.67
CA SER A 291 -17.61 12.99 -13.52
C SER A 291 -16.25 12.90 -12.83
N THR A 292 -16.10 12.04 -11.83
CA THR A 292 -14.86 11.79 -11.11
C THR A 292 -13.80 11.16 -12.00
N LEU A 293 -14.14 10.10 -12.74
CA LEU A 293 -13.25 9.46 -13.70
C LEU A 293 -12.81 10.42 -14.80
N HIS A 294 -13.74 11.24 -15.29
CA HIS A 294 -13.41 12.26 -16.28
C HIS A 294 -12.44 13.31 -15.72
N SER A 295 -12.67 13.76 -14.50
CA SER A 295 -11.81 14.70 -13.81
C SER A 295 -10.42 14.11 -13.55
N THR A 296 -10.34 12.85 -13.11
CA THR A 296 -9.09 12.16 -12.87
C THR A 296 -8.29 11.96 -14.15
N ASN A 297 -8.95 11.58 -15.25
CA ASN A 297 -8.31 11.48 -16.55
C ASN A 297 -7.83 12.84 -17.07
N ALA A 298 -8.59 13.91 -16.86
CA ALA A 298 -8.17 15.25 -17.20
C ALA A 298 -6.95 15.69 -16.38
N TYR A 299 -6.86 15.28 -15.12
CA TYR A 299 -5.72 15.55 -14.26
C TYR A 299 -4.44 14.87 -14.75
N VAL A 300 -4.49 13.61 -15.15
CA VAL A 300 -3.35 12.87 -15.71
C VAL A 300 -2.83 13.55 -16.99
N PHE A 301 -3.72 14.14 -17.79
CA PHE A 301 -3.37 14.70 -19.11
C PHE A 301 -3.28 16.23 -19.16
N ALA A 302 -3.88 16.96 -18.23
CA ALA A 302 -4.06 18.42 -18.31
C ALA A 302 -3.36 19.23 -17.21
N GLY A 303 -2.73 18.59 -16.23
CA GLY A 303 -2.07 19.28 -15.10
C GLY A 303 -3.00 19.54 -13.91
N ASN A 304 -2.38 19.97 -12.82
CA ASN A 304 -2.83 19.91 -11.44
C ASN A 304 -3.97 20.83 -11.03
N GLU A 305 -4.18 21.93 -11.73
CA GLU A 305 -4.80 23.12 -11.12
C GLU A 305 -6.30 22.99 -10.86
N PHE A 306 -6.98 22.07 -11.54
CA PHE A 306 -8.45 22.02 -11.52
C PHE A 306 -9.06 21.05 -10.51
N ILE A 307 -8.28 20.20 -9.85
CA ILE A 307 -8.83 19.12 -8.99
C ILE A 307 -8.09 18.98 -7.65
N GLU A 308 -7.43 20.00 -7.20
CA GLU A 308 -6.73 19.98 -5.91
C GLU A 308 -7.63 19.59 -4.74
N SER A 309 -8.88 20.04 -4.75
CA SER A 309 -9.87 19.70 -3.72
C SER A 309 -10.19 18.20 -3.68
N TYR A 310 -10.24 17.54 -4.83
CA TYR A 310 -10.46 16.10 -4.92
C TYR A 310 -9.34 15.30 -4.23
N TRP A 311 -8.10 15.67 -4.49
CA TRP A 311 -6.93 14.99 -3.92
C TRP A 311 -6.71 15.34 -2.45
N THR A 312 -6.95 16.60 -2.05
CA THR A 312 -6.85 17.05 -0.66
C THR A 312 -7.86 16.32 0.24
N GLU A 313 -9.06 16.06 -0.25
CA GLU A 313 -10.06 15.26 0.45
C GLU A 313 -9.56 13.83 0.71
N ARG A 314 -8.77 13.28 -0.20
CA ARG A 314 -8.20 11.93 -0.18
C ARG A 314 -6.78 11.85 0.36
N TYR A 315 -6.34 12.87 1.09
CA TYR A 315 -5.11 12.88 1.88
C TYR A 315 -5.46 12.89 3.36
N PHE A 316 -5.06 11.84 4.09
CA PHE A 316 -5.59 11.57 5.42
C PHE A 316 -4.67 12.01 6.56
N LEU A 317 -3.35 12.07 6.33
CA LEU A 317 -2.34 12.22 7.39
C LEU A 317 -2.59 13.43 8.28
N ASP A 318 -2.80 14.62 7.73
CA ASP A 318 -2.97 15.83 8.52
C ASP A 318 -4.16 15.76 9.48
N ARG A 319 -5.27 15.15 9.00
CA ARG A 319 -6.47 14.93 9.83
C ARG A 319 -6.24 13.88 10.90
N VAL A 320 -5.48 12.81 10.57
CA VAL A 320 -5.06 11.79 11.54
C VAL A 320 -4.22 12.42 12.64
N LEU A 321 -3.18 13.18 12.31
CA LEU A 321 -2.31 13.85 13.31
C LEU A 321 -3.08 14.77 14.25
N ASN A 322 -4.09 15.47 13.72
CA ASN A 322 -4.90 16.39 14.50
C ASN A 322 -5.90 15.68 15.41
N ASN A 323 -6.54 14.61 14.95
CA ASN A 323 -7.72 14.04 15.60
C ASN A 323 -7.47 12.70 16.29
N TYR A 324 -6.60 11.83 15.72
CA TYR A 324 -6.40 10.48 16.24
C TYR A 324 -5.56 10.45 17.51
N ARG A 325 -5.93 9.55 18.44
CA ARG A 325 -5.25 9.38 19.74
C ARG A 325 -4.98 7.91 20.07
N GLY A 326 -5.23 7.03 19.13
CA GLY A 326 -4.92 5.60 19.23
C GLY A 326 -3.49 5.27 18.81
N SER A 327 -3.22 3.99 18.66
CA SER A 327 -1.92 3.46 18.20
C SER A 327 -1.97 3.01 16.74
N VAL A 328 -0.80 2.92 16.12
CA VAL A 328 -0.64 2.52 14.71
C VAL A 328 0.38 1.40 14.60
N TYR A 329 0.06 0.34 13.87
CA TYR A 329 1.02 -0.69 13.50
C TYR A 329 1.11 -0.78 11.98
N ILE A 330 2.12 -0.17 11.37
CA ILE A 330 2.34 -0.16 9.93
C ILE A 330 3.03 -1.45 9.51
N VAL A 331 2.50 -2.12 8.48
CA VAL A 331 3.13 -3.26 7.81
C VAL A 331 3.30 -2.93 6.33
N GLN A 332 4.55 -3.00 5.81
CA GLN A 332 4.83 -2.58 4.43
C GLN A 332 5.99 -3.37 3.83
N GLY A 333 5.84 -3.83 2.58
CA GLY A 333 6.94 -4.40 1.80
C GLY A 333 7.77 -3.31 1.11
N PHE A 334 9.10 -3.47 1.06
CA PHE A 334 9.97 -2.56 0.30
C PHE A 334 9.84 -2.75 -1.21
N HIS A 335 9.42 -3.94 -1.65
CA HIS A 335 9.16 -4.25 -3.06
C HIS A 335 7.68 -4.14 -3.44
N ASP A 336 6.87 -3.56 -2.58
CA ASP A 336 5.48 -3.26 -2.90
C ASP A 336 5.41 -2.05 -3.85
N TRP A 337 5.35 -2.33 -5.14
CA TRP A 337 5.16 -1.31 -6.17
C TRP A 337 3.72 -1.25 -6.68
N ASN A 338 2.80 -1.84 -5.93
CA ASN A 338 1.37 -1.64 -6.09
C ASN A 338 0.84 -0.55 -5.14
N VAL A 339 1.29 -0.58 -3.87
CA VAL A 339 1.15 0.51 -2.91
C VAL A 339 2.55 0.83 -2.36
N ASP A 340 3.18 1.79 -2.97
CA ASP A 340 4.60 2.04 -2.82
C ASP A 340 5.07 2.33 -1.39
N PRO A 341 6.24 1.82 -0.97
CA PRO A 341 6.75 1.97 0.39
C PRO A 341 7.04 3.44 0.79
N HIS A 342 7.17 4.35 -0.18
CA HIS A 342 7.32 5.77 0.11
C HIS A 342 6.08 6.39 0.77
N MET A 343 4.93 5.70 0.74
CA MET A 343 3.73 6.10 1.47
C MET A 343 3.90 5.93 2.99
N ALA A 344 4.53 4.83 3.40
CA ALA A 344 4.74 4.51 4.80
C ALA A 344 5.88 5.31 5.43
N VAL A 345 7.04 5.38 4.76
CA VAL A 345 8.29 5.89 5.35
C VAL A 345 8.21 7.33 5.85
N PRO A 346 7.73 8.32 5.09
CA PRO A 346 7.59 9.68 5.62
C PRO A 346 6.59 9.77 6.77
N THR A 347 5.59 8.90 6.78
CA THR A 347 4.51 8.87 7.78
C THR A 347 5.04 8.43 9.15
N ILE A 348 5.97 7.47 9.19
CA ILE A 348 6.50 6.89 10.44
C ILE A 348 7.04 7.98 11.39
N ASN A 349 8.03 8.73 10.95
CA ASN A 349 8.64 9.75 11.79
C ASN A 349 7.66 10.86 12.16
N THR A 350 6.76 11.21 11.25
CA THR A 350 5.72 12.22 11.49
C THR A 350 4.75 11.78 12.60
N LEU A 351 4.31 10.53 12.63
CA LEU A 351 3.47 9.98 13.71
C LEU A 351 4.20 10.05 15.06
N LEU A 352 5.46 9.59 15.09
CA LEU A 352 6.27 9.60 16.31
C LEU A 352 6.51 11.02 16.84
N ASP A 353 6.75 11.99 15.98
CA ASP A 353 6.94 13.41 16.35
C ASP A 353 5.65 14.03 16.91
N HIS A 354 4.49 13.53 16.51
CA HIS A 354 3.20 13.94 17.07
C HIS A 354 2.80 13.15 18.33
N GLY A 355 3.65 12.24 18.79
CA GLY A 355 3.42 11.44 20.01
C GLY A 355 2.40 10.32 19.83
N ILE A 356 2.12 9.92 18.59
CA ILE A 356 1.32 8.74 18.29
C ILE A 356 2.19 7.50 18.48
N GLU A 357 1.71 6.55 19.28
CA GLU A 357 2.40 5.27 19.46
C GLU A 357 2.38 4.48 18.15
N ALA A 358 3.54 4.24 17.57
CA ALA A 358 3.67 3.53 16.32
C ALA A 358 4.65 2.35 16.43
N LYS A 359 4.24 1.20 15.89
CA LYS A 359 5.07 0.05 15.57
C LYS A 359 5.14 -0.09 14.05
N VAL A 360 6.27 -0.60 13.55
CA VAL A 360 6.47 -0.76 12.11
C VAL A 360 7.11 -2.11 11.84
N LEU A 361 6.64 -2.78 10.80
CA LEU A 361 7.22 -4.00 10.26
C LEU A 361 7.43 -3.78 8.75
N MET A 362 8.67 -3.61 8.33
CA MET A 362 9.02 -3.44 6.92
C MET A 362 10.06 -4.46 6.49
N GLY A 363 9.78 -5.17 5.40
CA GLY A 363 10.68 -6.21 4.87
C GLY A 363 10.65 -6.33 3.36
N GLN A 364 11.38 -7.32 2.86
CA GLN A 364 11.66 -7.50 1.44
C GLN A 364 10.58 -8.35 0.76
N TRP A 365 9.32 -7.96 0.90
CA TRP A 365 8.19 -8.54 0.17
C TRP A 365 7.49 -7.47 -0.67
N ASP A 366 6.69 -7.92 -1.59
CA ASP A 366 5.88 -7.07 -2.45
C ASP A 366 4.51 -6.75 -1.84
N HIS A 367 3.45 -6.65 -2.66
CA HIS A 367 2.09 -6.36 -2.21
C HIS A 367 1.44 -7.56 -1.53
N ASP A 368 2.09 -8.10 -0.46
CA ASP A 368 1.59 -9.25 0.28
C ASP A 368 1.74 -9.08 1.81
N TYR A 369 1.46 -10.15 2.53
CA TYR A 369 1.58 -10.22 3.98
C TYR A 369 2.99 -10.68 4.38
N PRO A 370 3.48 -10.28 5.56
CA PRO A 370 4.85 -10.59 5.97
C PRO A 370 5.10 -12.08 6.26
N ASP A 371 4.05 -12.88 6.33
CA ASP A 371 4.10 -14.31 6.62
C ASP A 371 3.82 -15.20 5.39
N ARG A 372 3.81 -14.64 4.19
CA ARG A 372 3.51 -15.38 2.94
C ARG A 372 4.67 -15.32 1.95
N PRO A 373 5.60 -16.30 1.98
CA PRO A 373 6.78 -16.29 1.10
C PRO A 373 6.49 -16.70 -0.34
N ASP A 374 5.35 -17.38 -0.59
CA ASP A 374 5.14 -18.13 -1.83
C ASP A 374 4.30 -17.42 -2.89
N TYR A 375 3.88 -16.19 -2.64
CA TYR A 375 2.92 -15.55 -3.52
C TYR A 375 3.53 -15.15 -4.86
N GLN A 376 4.85 -15.00 -4.94
CA GLN A 376 5.54 -14.66 -6.19
C GLN A 376 6.54 -15.73 -6.60
N LYS A 377 6.15 -16.52 -7.56
CA LYS A 377 6.97 -17.60 -8.13
C LYS A 377 7.87 -17.15 -9.28
N ASP A 378 7.79 -15.89 -9.70
CA ASP A 378 8.57 -15.40 -10.84
C ASP A 378 9.88 -14.77 -10.41
N ARG A 379 10.92 -15.60 -10.37
CA ARG A 379 12.30 -15.18 -10.10
C ARG A 379 12.95 -14.44 -11.27
N SER A 380 12.23 -14.22 -12.37
CA SER A 380 12.75 -13.47 -13.51
C SER A 380 12.77 -11.97 -13.26
N ASP A 381 12.06 -11.50 -12.21
CA ASP A 381 12.11 -10.11 -11.74
C ASP A 381 12.71 -10.06 -10.32
N PRO A 382 14.04 -10.05 -10.20
CA PRO A 382 14.72 -10.14 -8.90
C PRO A 382 14.49 -8.94 -7.99
N GLY A 383 13.79 -7.92 -8.46
CA GLY A 383 13.42 -6.78 -7.65
C GLY A 383 12.03 -6.85 -7.04
N ARG A 384 11.25 -7.89 -7.32
CA ARG A 384 9.86 -8.01 -6.88
C ARG A 384 9.66 -9.20 -5.96
N GLY A 385 9.96 -9.03 -4.69
CA GLY A 385 9.50 -9.97 -3.69
C GLY A 385 10.55 -10.90 -3.11
N SER A 386 10.17 -11.43 -1.98
CA SER A 386 10.98 -12.31 -1.12
C SER A 386 11.03 -13.75 -1.60
N GLU A 387 10.69 -14.03 -2.85
CA GLU A 387 10.58 -15.35 -3.44
C GLU A 387 11.69 -16.33 -3.10
N ALA A 388 12.87 -15.77 -2.92
CA ALA A 388 14.06 -16.55 -2.78
C ALA A 388 14.43 -16.88 -1.33
N TYR A 389 13.75 -16.27 -0.34
CA TYR A 389 14.31 -16.23 1.01
C TYR A 389 13.27 -16.65 2.05
N PRO A 390 13.14 -17.94 2.34
CA PRO A 390 12.28 -18.44 3.43
C PRO A 390 12.58 -17.75 4.77
N GLU A 391 13.84 -17.37 5.00
CA GLU A 391 14.30 -16.61 6.15
C GLU A 391 13.73 -15.19 6.25
N MET A 392 13.11 -14.69 5.20
CA MET A 392 12.45 -13.38 5.21
C MET A 392 11.03 -13.42 5.77
N VAL A 393 10.47 -14.61 5.97
CA VAL A 393 9.11 -14.81 6.43
C VAL A 393 8.97 -14.53 7.93
N ARG A 394 7.91 -13.80 8.30
CA ARG A 394 7.57 -13.52 9.70
C ARG A 394 6.54 -14.52 10.21
N PHE A 395 7.00 -15.70 10.58
CA PHE A 395 6.14 -16.76 11.15
C PHE A 395 5.47 -16.39 12.47
N ASP A 396 6.01 -15.41 13.17
CA ASP A 396 5.51 -14.89 14.43
C ASP A 396 4.47 -13.77 14.29
N TRP A 397 4.18 -13.32 13.07
CA TRP A 397 3.35 -12.12 12.84
C TRP A 397 1.95 -12.21 13.43
N MET A 398 1.27 -13.36 13.34
CA MET A 398 -0.07 -13.50 13.91
C MET A 398 -0.03 -13.51 15.46
N GLN A 399 1.02 -14.05 16.07
CA GLN A 399 1.25 -13.96 17.50
C GLN A 399 1.49 -12.51 17.93
N ASP A 400 2.28 -11.77 17.16
CA ASP A 400 2.54 -10.36 17.39
C ASP A 400 1.27 -9.51 17.28
N LEU A 401 0.40 -9.79 16.29
CA LEU A 401 -0.92 -9.17 16.18
C LEU A 401 -1.82 -9.50 17.39
N LEU A 402 -1.79 -10.74 17.89
CA LEU A 402 -2.53 -11.11 19.09
C LEU A 402 -2.08 -10.29 20.29
N GLU A 403 -0.78 -10.14 20.51
CA GLU A 403 -0.22 -9.34 21.60
C GLU A 403 -0.59 -7.87 21.47
N TRP A 404 -0.51 -7.33 20.26
CA TRP A 404 -0.91 -5.95 19.92
C TRP A 404 -2.37 -5.68 20.27
N PHE A 405 -3.29 -6.46 19.74
CA PHE A 405 -4.71 -6.27 19.97
C PHE A 405 -5.13 -6.60 21.41
N THR A 406 -4.47 -7.56 22.06
CA THR A 406 -4.72 -7.86 23.49
C THR A 406 -4.42 -6.64 24.35
N TYR A 407 -3.33 -5.94 24.10
CA TYR A 407 -2.99 -4.74 24.86
C TYR A 407 -3.93 -3.58 24.56
N TYR A 408 -4.10 -3.21 23.29
CA TYR A 408 -4.84 -1.99 22.93
C TYR A 408 -6.36 -2.15 22.99
N LEU A 409 -6.90 -3.33 22.79
CA LEU A 409 -8.34 -3.54 22.74
C LEU A 409 -8.92 -4.24 24.00
N GLN A 410 -8.17 -5.16 24.59
CA GLN A 410 -8.60 -5.83 25.83
C GLN A 410 -8.02 -5.17 27.08
N GLU A 411 -7.05 -4.26 26.94
CA GLU A 411 -6.32 -3.62 28.04
C GLU A 411 -5.63 -4.66 28.96
N LYS A 412 -5.07 -5.71 28.36
CA LYS A 412 -4.43 -6.84 29.06
C LYS A 412 -3.02 -7.08 28.53
N GLY A 413 -2.23 -7.82 29.32
CA GLY A 413 -0.88 -8.18 28.95
C GLY A 413 0.15 -7.05 29.08
N PRO A 414 1.40 -7.31 28.74
CA PRO A 414 2.43 -6.29 28.68
C PRO A 414 2.23 -5.36 27.49
N LYS A 415 2.74 -4.14 27.59
CA LYS A 415 2.77 -3.23 26.43
C LYS A 415 3.65 -3.81 25.35
N PRO A 416 3.17 -3.89 24.10
CA PRO A 416 3.97 -4.34 22.97
C PRO A 416 5.19 -3.44 22.76
N SER A 417 6.25 -4.01 22.18
CA SER A 417 7.38 -3.23 21.69
C SER A 417 6.91 -2.27 20.59
N LEU A 418 7.32 -1.01 20.68
CA LEU A 418 7.04 0.01 19.68
C LEU A 418 8.24 0.22 18.73
N TYR A 419 9.11 -0.77 18.61
CA TYR A 419 10.23 -0.69 17.68
C TYR A 419 9.77 -0.78 16.24
N LEU A 420 10.61 -0.21 15.38
CA LEU A 420 10.53 -0.40 13.94
C LEU A 420 11.42 -1.58 13.59
N GLU A 421 10.84 -2.62 13.06
CA GLU A 421 11.53 -3.83 12.63
C GLU A 421 11.75 -3.75 11.12
N ILE A 422 13.00 -3.63 10.71
CA ILE A 422 13.39 -3.34 9.33
C ILE A 422 14.28 -4.47 8.81
N GLN A 423 13.97 -4.97 7.62
CA GLN A 423 14.74 -6.00 6.93
C GLN A 423 15.45 -5.42 5.72
N ASN A 424 16.72 -5.77 5.52
CA ASN A 424 17.44 -5.44 4.30
C ASN A 424 17.29 -6.52 3.19
N ASN A 425 17.81 -6.24 2.00
CA ASN A 425 17.77 -7.12 0.82
C ASN A 425 18.52 -8.45 0.98
N HIS A 426 19.29 -8.65 2.04
CA HIS A 426 19.97 -9.91 2.39
C HIS A 426 19.30 -10.65 3.56
N GLY A 427 18.08 -10.27 3.96
CA GLY A 427 17.32 -10.95 4.98
C GLY A 427 17.67 -10.56 6.43
N GLU A 428 18.64 -9.69 6.66
CA GLU A 428 19.00 -9.27 8.02
C GLU A 428 17.92 -8.36 8.63
N TRP A 429 17.43 -8.72 9.79
CA TRP A 429 16.49 -7.93 10.57
C TRP A 429 17.17 -7.10 11.64
N ARG A 430 16.76 -5.86 11.77
CA ARG A 430 17.21 -4.99 12.84
C ARG A 430 16.07 -4.16 13.43
N VAL A 431 16.33 -3.63 14.62
CA VAL A 431 15.44 -2.73 15.32
C VAL A 431 15.93 -1.29 15.15
N GLU A 432 15.00 -0.41 14.79
CA GLU A 432 15.20 1.03 14.70
C GLU A 432 14.24 1.78 15.63
N GLU A 433 14.65 2.96 16.09
CA GLU A 433 13.75 3.88 16.81
C GLU A 433 13.00 4.82 15.86
N ARG A 434 13.58 5.05 14.67
CA ARG A 434 13.06 5.91 13.61
C ARG A 434 13.49 5.38 12.25
N TYR A 435 12.69 5.66 11.24
CA TYR A 435 13.05 5.32 9.88
C TYR A 435 12.62 6.43 8.90
N PRO A 436 13.51 7.00 8.06
CA PRO A 436 14.96 6.71 8.02
C PRO A 436 15.65 6.93 9.37
N ALA A 437 16.72 6.15 9.62
CA ALA A 437 17.48 6.22 10.86
C ALA A 437 18.09 7.61 11.06
N THR A 438 17.93 8.18 12.27
CA THR A 438 18.39 9.54 12.56
C THR A 438 19.92 9.65 12.76
N ASP A 439 20.60 8.54 12.94
CA ASP A 439 22.06 8.42 13.07
C ASP A 439 22.75 8.03 11.77
N SER A 440 22.02 8.03 10.65
CA SER A 440 22.59 7.81 9.33
C SER A 440 23.46 8.98 8.89
N LYS A 441 24.44 8.68 8.05
CA LYS A 441 25.32 9.66 7.42
C LYS A 441 24.98 9.75 5.93
N VAL A 442 24.79 10.96 5.41
CA VAL A 442 24.66 11.13 3.97
C VAL A 442 26.02 10.91 3.32
N VAL A 443 26.06 9.99 2.36
CA VAL A 443 27.19 9.76 1.46
C VAL A 443 26.76 10.19 0.07
N GLU A 444 27.59 10.95 -0.61
CA GLU A 444 27.34 11.49 -1.94
C GLU A 444 28.30 10.88 -2.95
N PHE A 445 27.76 10.42 -4.07
CA PHE A 445 28.51 9.90 -5.20
C PHE A 445 28.29 10.82 -6.40
N GLY A 446 29.34 11.51 -6.83
CA GLY A 446 29.30 12.39 -8.00
C GLY A 446 29.21 11.59 -9.31
N LEU A 447 28.36 12.02 -10.22
CA LEU A 447 28.23 11.41 -11.54
C LEU A 447 29.32 11.94 -12.49
N GLY A 448 30.24 11.04 -12.82
CA GLY A 448 31.32 11.32 -13.76
C GLY A 448 31.36 10.29 -14.89
N GLY A 449 32.56 9.77 -15.21
CA GLY A 449 32.65 8.56 -16.05
C GLY A 449 32.08 7.31 -15.37
N ASN A 450 32.14 7.30 -14.03
CA ASN A 450 31.50 6.35 -13.11
C ASN A 450 31.04 7.13 -11.88
N LEU A 451 30.22 6.50 -11.01
CA LEU A 451 29.89 7.08 -9.71
C LEU A 451 31.18 7.20 -8.87
N THR A 452 31.50 8.40 -8.42
CA THR A 452 32.64 8.66 -7.55
C THR A 452 32.18 9.46 -6.34
N LEU A 453 32.95 9.43 -5.26
CA LEU A 453 32.73 10.37 -4.16
C LEU A 453 32.80 11.81 -4.66
N VAL A 454 32.01 12.70 -4.10
CA VAL A 454 31.77 14.09 -4.57
C VAL A 454 33.06 14.92 -4.83
N GLU A 455 34.15 14.62 -4.15
CA GLU A 455 35.40 15.33 -4.30
C GLU A 455 35.97 15.30 -5.74
N GLU A 456 35.48 14.37 -6.60
CA GLU A 456 36.03 14.13 -7.94
C GLU A 456 34.93 13.89 -9.01
N GLY A 457 33.82 14.62 -9.01
CA GLY A 457 32.81 14.55 -10.05
C GLY A 457 33.38 14.76 -11.47
N GLY A 458 32.91 14.01 -12.44
CA GLY A 458 33.30 14.16 -13.84
C GLY A 458 32.67 15.40 -14.49
N PHE A 459 33.16 15.82 -15.64
CA PHE A 459 32.66 16.95 -16.41
C PHE A 459 32.23 16.48 -17.79
N GLY A 460 31.10 16.96 -18.26
CA GLY A 460 30.58 16.69 -19.60
C GLY A 460 29.07 16.80 -19.67
N THR A 461 28.56 16.70 -20.84
CA THR A 461 27.13 16.68 -21.11
C THR A 461 26.80 15.45 -21.91
N ILE A 462 25.84 14.66 -21.45
CA ILE A 462 25.30 13.51 -22.16
C ILE A 462 23.93 13.90 -22.68
N VAL A 463 23.71 13.73 -23.98
CA VAL A 463 22.38 13.91 -24.57
C VAL A 463 21.57 12.67 -24.27
N TYR A 464 20.48 12.86 -23.55
CA TYR A 464 19.52 11.82 -23.29
C TYR A 464 18.49 11.81 -24.41
N PRO A 465 18.33 10.71 -25.15
CA PRO A 465 17.61 10.73 -26.43
C PRO A 465 16.08 10.76 -26.33
N GLY A 466 15.53 10.67 -25.12
CA GLY A 466 14.09 10.57 -24.92
C GLY A 466 13.53 9.18 -25.29
N MET A 467 12.23 9.05 -25.43
CA MET A 467 11.57 7.76 -25.63
C MET A 467 11.98 6.96 -26.89
N GLU A 468 12.67 7.58 -27.85
CA GLU A 468 13.07 6.89 -29.09
C GLU A 468 14.27 5.94 -28.90
N ALA A 469 14.91 5.96 -27.73
CA ALA A 469 16.13 5.18 -27.47
C ALA A 469 15.94 4.17 -26.33
N VAL A 470 14.95 3.32 -26.47
CA VAL A 470 14.53 2.34 -25.44
C VAL A 470 15.65 1.38 -25.00
N ASP A 471 16.68 1.17 -25.80
CA ASP A 471 17.78 0.24 -25.49
C ASP A 471 19.07 0.94 -24.99
N ASP A 472 19.10 2.30 -24.92
CA ASP A 472 20.31 3.04 -24.58
C ASP A 472 20.27 3.54 -23.12
N TRP A 473 20.64 2.69 -22.18
CA TRP A 473 20.91 3.11 -20.81
C TRP A 473 22.20 3.91 -20.67
N ILE A 474 22.16 4.95 -19.86
CA ILE A 474 23.35 5.64 -19.38
C ILE A 474 23.72 5.03 -18.04
N VAL A 475 24.87 4.38 -17.96
CA VAL A 475 25.27 3.56 -16.81
C VAL A 475 26.41 4.23 -16.05
N PHE A 476 26.28 4.26 -14.73
CA PHE A 476 27.31 4.68 -13.79
C PHE A 476 27.55 3.54 -12.80
N GLU A 477 28.80 3.34 -12.40
CA GLU A 477 29.18 2.29 -11.46
C GLU A 477 30.11 2.88 -10.41
N THR A 478 29.95 2.47 -9.15
CA THR A 478 30.92 2.79 -8.10
C THR A 478 32.15 1.91 -8.25
N GLU A 479 33.22 2.24 -7.54
CA GLU A 479 34.23 1.24 -7.25
C GLU A 479 33.65 0.16 -6.35
N THR A 480 34.25 -1.03 -6.40
CA THR A 480 33.88 -2.15 -5.51
C THR A 480 34.11 -1.76 -4.05
N PHE A 481 33.13 -2.01 -3.21
CA PHE A 481 33.23 -1.75 -1.78
C PHE A 481 34.19 -2.76 -1.13
N ASP A 482 35.04 -2.26 -0.24
CA ASP A 482 35.97 -3.06 0.58
C ASP A 482 35.41 -3.36 1.99
N TYR A 483 34.12 -3.09 2.19
CA TYR A 483 33.33 -3.39 3.40
C TYR A 483 31.85 -3.48 3.03
N ASP A 484 31.07 -4.08 3.90
CA ASP A 484 29.60 -4.11 3.78
C ASP A 484 29.03 -2.71 3.87
N PHE A 485 28.64 -2.14 2.74
CA PHE A 485 28.02 -0.83 2.67
C PHE A 485 26.50 -0.95 2.80
N ARG A 486 25.94 -0.28 3.78
CA ARG A 486 24.50 -0.37 4.08
C ARG A 486 23.86 1.00 4.09
N PHE A 487 22.73 1.14 3.42
CA PHE A 487 21.98 2.39 3.39
C PHE A 487 20.47 2.12 3.42
N GLY A 488 19.70 3.12 3.81
CA GLY A 488 18.24 2.97 3.89
C GLY A 488 17.52 4.30 3.92
N GLY A 489 16.21 4.24 3.81
CA GLY A 489 15.33 5.39 3.76
C GLY A 489 14.93 5.78 2.34
N LEU A 490 15.00 7.04 2.02
CA LEU A 490 14.63 7.63 0.72
C LEU A 490 15.89 8.20 0.04
N PRO A 491 16.63 7.40 -0.73
CA PRO A 491 17.76 7.91 -1.51
C PRO A 491 17.33 9.02 -2.48
N GLN A 492 18.25 9.91 -2.79
CA GLN A 492 17.99 11.03 -3.70
C GLN A 492 19.03 11.07 -4.82
N LEU A 493 18.57 11.36 -6.02
CA LEU A 493 19.39 11.63 -7.16
C LEU A 493 19.19 13.09 -7.61
N HIS A 494 20.17 13.91 -7.44
CA HIS A 494 20.17 15.26 -7.96
C HIS A 494 20.93 15.29 -9.28
N LEU A 495 20.31 15.79 -10.33
CA LEU A 495 20.90 15.88 -11.66
C LEU A 495 20.83 17.31 -12.18
N GLN A 496 21.93 17.79 -12.72
CA GLN A 496 21.92 18.99 -13.55
C GLN A 496 21.49 18.60 -14.97
N VAL A 497 20.34 19.10 -15.42
CA VAL A 497 19.77 18.71 -16.70
C VAL A 497 19.36 19.93 -17.51
N THR A 498 19.49 19.80 -18.84
CA THR A 498 19.11 20.85 -19.79
C THR A 498 18.10 20.26 -20.77
N PRO A 499 16.78 20.37 -20.47
CA PRO A 499 15.72 19.88 -21.36
C PRO A 499 15.72 20.65 -22.69
N GLN A 500 15.55 19.95 -23.80
CA GLN A 500 15.45 20.55 -25.14
C GLN A 500 14.01 20.97 -25.49
N GLY A 501 13.05 20.64 -24.63
CA GLY A 501 11.65 20.99 -24.72
C GLY A 501 11.10 21.50 -23.39
N SER A 502 9.78 21.67 -23.30
CA SER A 502 9.09 22.16 -22.11
C SER A 502 8.77 21.08 -21.08
N GLY A 503 9.37 19.90 -21.19
CA GLY A 503 9.21 18.75 -20.32
C GLY A 503 10.29 17.71 -20.62
N GLY A 504 10.02 16.49 -20.22
CA GLY A 504 10.89 15.32 -20.34
C GLY A 504 10.74 14.46 -19.10
N SER A 505 11.14 13.20 -19.20
CA SER A 505 11.17 12.27 -18.06
C SER A 505 12.57 11.72 -17.87
N ILE A 506 12.90 11.32 -16.65
CA ILE A 506 14.11 10.58 -16.32
C ILE A 506 13.71 9.45 -15.39
N TYR A 507 14.11 8.24 -15.76
CA TYR A 507 14.00 7.03 -14.94
C TYR A 507 15.40 6.61 -14.48
N ALA A 508 15.52 6.31 -13.20
CA ALA A 508 16.75 5.84 -12.58
C ALA A 508 16.52 4.46 -11.97
N TYR A 509 17.42 3.55 -12.22
CA TYR A 509 17.39 2.16 -11.79
C TYR A 509 18.70 1.83 -11.07
N MET A 510 18.63 1.24 -9.89
CA MET A 510 19.81 0.96 -9.05
C MET A 510 19.89 -0.53 -8.75
N GLU A 511 21.11 -1.08 -8.89
CA GLU A 511 21.41 -2.50 -8.73
C GLU A 511 22.60 -2.71 -7.80
N ASP A 512 22.56 -3.81 -7.05
CA ASP A 512 23.68 -4.44 -6.36
C ASP A 512 24.33 -5.45 -7.30
N CYS A 513 25.61 -5.26 -7.65
CA CYS A 513 26.33 -6.05 -8.62
C CYS A 513 27.58 -6.69 -8.01
N PRO A 514 27.81 -8.01 -8.17
CA PRO A 514 29.03 -8.67 -7.74
C PRO A 514 30.21 -8.33 -8.68
N ALA A 515 31.38 -8.04 -8.12
CA ALA A 515 32.56 -7.67 -8.93
C ALA A 515 33.17 -8.84 -9.71
N ASP A 516 32.90 -10.08 -9.34
CA ASP A 516 33.39 -11.30 -9.98
C ASP A 516 32.41 -11.92 -11.00
N GLY A 517 31.33 -11.18 -11.35
CA GLY A 517 30.27 -11.61 -12.25
C GLY A 517 29.85 -10.55 -13.26
N ASP A 518 28.96 -10.94 -14.15
CA ASP A 518 28.29 -10.03 -15.08
C ASP A 518 27.05 -9.44 -14.38
N CYS A 519 27.03 -8.13 -14.20
CA CYS A 519 25.91 -7.46 -13.55
C CYS A 519 24.60 -7.59 -14.35
N ASP A 520 24.66 -7.71 -15.67
CA ASP A 520 23.46 -7.93 -16.49
C ASP A 520 22.81 -9.30 -16.25
N GLU A 521 23.58 -10.26 -15.72
CA GLU A 521 23.07 -11.60 -15.35
C GLU A 521 22.86 -11.78 -13.84
N LEU A 522 23.63 -11.10 -13.01
CA LEU A 522 23.72 -11.33 -11.57
C LEU A 522 23.33 -10.12 -10.73
N GLY A 523 23.10 -8.97 -11.37
CA GLY A 523 22.67 -7.75 -10.68
C GLY A 523 21.32 -7.94 -10.01
N ILE A 524 21.18 -7.45 -8.78
CA ILE A 524 19.95 -7.48 -8.02
C ILE A 524 19.38 -6.06 -7.98
N HIS A 525 18.18 -5.86 -8.49
CA HIS A 525 17.48 -4.60 -8.39
C HIS A 525 17.23 -4.24 -6.92
N VAL A 526 17.71 -3.09 -6.50
CA VAL A 526 17.54 -2.60 -5.12
C VAL A 526 16.59 -1.40 -5.02
N GLY A 527 16.32 -0.74 -6.13
CA GLY A 527 15.34 0.34 -6.15
C GLY A 527 15.38 1.19 -7.42
N HIS A 528 14.35 1.99 -7.60
CA HIS A 528 14.23 2.87 -8.75
C HIS A 528 13.59 4.22 -8.39
N ALA A 529 13.71 5.17 -9.32
CA ALA A 529 13.05 6.47 -9.27
C ALA A 529 12.62 6.90 -10.67
N ILE A 530 11.56 7.68 -10.74
CA ILE A 530 11.09 8.32 -11.96
C ILE A 530 10.78 9.78 -11.67
N MET A 531 10.98 10.67 -12.65
CA MET A 531 10.60 12.06 -12.53
C MET A 531 10.10 12.62 -13.86
N ASP A 532 8.97 13.30 -13.81
CA ASP A 532 8.60 14.28 -14.82
C ASP A 532 9.33 15.60 -14.49
N LEU A 533 10.15 16.08 -15.40
CA LEU A 533 11.00 17.26 -15.17
C LEU A 533 10.21 18.54 -14.85
N ARG A 534 8.91 18.57 -15.14
CA ARG A 534 8.02 19.66 -14.71
C ARG A 534 7.84 19.72 -13.19
N TYR A 535 8.33 18.72 -12.46
CA TYR A 535 8.34 18.63 -11.00
C TYR A 535 9.76 18.53 -10.45
N HIS A 536 10.72 19.13 -11.16
CA HIS A 536 12.17 18.97 -10.90
C HIS A 536 12.63 19.43 -9.52
N GLU A 537 11.91 20.33 -8.84
CA GLU A 537 12.22 20.71 -7.45
C GLU A 537 11.80 19.64 -6.42
N GLY A 538 11.15 18.56 -6.87
CA GLY A 538 10.56 17.52 -6.04
C GLY A 538 9.13 17.88 -5.59
N GLY A 539 8.47 16.90 -4.98
CA GLY A 539 7.08 17.07 -4.51
C GLY A 539 6.05 17.11 -5.64
N SER A 540 4.99 17.88 -5.44
CA SER A 540 3.82 17.92 -6.32
C SER A 540 3.60 19.27 -7.02
N ASP A 541 4.52 20.20 -6.88
CA ASP A 541 4.39 21.54 -7.44
C ASP A 541 4.93 21.59 -8.87
N TYR A 542 4.06 21.99 -9.78
CA TYR A 542 4.41 22.15 -11.20
C TYR A 542 5.34 23.36 -11.42
N GLN A 543 6.45 23.14 -12.12
CA GLN A 543 7.37 24.18 -12.55
C GLN A 543 7.38 24.35 -14.06
N TYR A 544 7.56 25.60 -14.52
CA TYR A 544 7.74 25.87 -15.93
C TYR A 544 9.19 25.61 -16.35
N ILE A 545 9.36 24.83 -17.43
CA ILE A 545 10.64 24.57 -18.06
C ILE A 545 10.81 25.49 -19.25
N VAL A 546 11.94 26.20 -19.30
CA VAL A 546 12.38 26.95 -20.45
C VAL A 546 13.34 26.06 -21.25
N PRO A 547 13.01 25.67 -22.50
CA PRO A 547 13.90 24.84 -23.31
C PRO A 547 15.32 25.43 -23.42
N GLY A 548 16.34 24.64 -23.11
CA GLY A 548 17.73 25.02 -23.15
C GLY A 548 18.28 25.65 -21.87
N ASP A 549 17.44 25.90 -20.87
CA ASP A 549 17.93 26.32 -19.54
C ASP A 549 18.30 25.09 -18.70
N THR A 550 19.40 25.18 -17.96
CA THR A 550 19.82 24.13 -17.02
C THR A 550 19.02 24.24 -15.74
N ILE A 551 18.45 23.12 -15.30
CA ILE A 551 17.69 22.97 -14.06
C ILE A 551 18.29 21.85 -13.21
N THR A 552 18.04 21.87 -11.89
CA THR A 552 18.36 20.76 -11.00
C THR A 552 17.16 19.87 -10.83
N ALA A 553 17.23 18.62 -11.30
CA ALA A 553 16.22 17.60 -11.05
C ALA A 553 16.52 16.89 -9.72
N LYS A 554 15.63 17.04 -8.74
CA LYS A 554 15.75 16.43 -7.39
C LYS A 554 14.84 15.22 -7.29
N MET A 555 15.32 14.09 -7.79
CA MET A 555 14.57 12.83 -7.78
C MET A 555 14.71 12.13 -6.45
N GLU A 556 13.61 11.67 -5.90
CA GLU A 556 13.58 10.79 -4.74
C GLU A 556 13.26 9.36 -5.19
N PHE A 557 14.08 8.41 -4.78
CA PHE A 557 13.82 6.98 -4.97
C PHE A 557 12.68 6.51 -4.09
N PHE A 558 12.12 5.36 -4.43
CA PHE A 558 11.27 4.64 -3.49
C PHE A 558 12.07 4.28 -2.23
N ALA A 559 11.34 4.14 -1.11
CA ALA A 559 11.97 3.76 0.14
C ALA A 559 12.59 2.36 0.00
N MET A 560 13.79 2.19 0.56
CA MET A 560 14.52 0.94 0.49
C MET A 560 15.42 0.75 1.71
N ASP A 561 15.82 -0.48 1.95
CA ASP A 561 16.83 -0.84 2.94
C ASP A 561 17.77 -1.88 2.32
N VAL A 562 19.01 -1.51 2.13
CA VAL A 562 19.96 -2.20 1.26
C VAL A 562 21.28 -2.45 1.96
N LEU A 563 21.78 -3.66 1.82
CA LEU A 563 23.14 -4.07 2.05
C LEU A 563 23.81 -4.34 0.69
N ILE A 564 24.90 -3.66 0.42
CA ILE A 564 25.86 -3.98 -0.65
C ILE A 564 27.03 -4.70 0.01
N PRO A 565 27.23 -6.00 -0.22
CA PRO A 565 28.29 -6.76 0.43
C PRO A 565 29.69 -6.31 0.05
N GLU A 566 30.70 -6.58 0.90
CA GLU A 566 32.11 -6.48 0.51
C GLU A 566 32.35 -7.25 -0.80
N GLY A 567 33.02 -6.63 -1.76
CA GLY A 567 33.26 -7.20 -3.09
C GLY A 567 32.19 -6.92 -4.12
N HIS A 568 31.13 -6.19 -3.76
CA HIS A 568 30.09 -5.73 -4.68
C HIS A 568 30.23 -4.23 -4.98
N TYR A 569 29.47 -3.75 -5.96
CA TYR A 569 29.39 -2.33 -6.33
C TYR A 569 27.95 -1.94 -6.67
N ILE A 570 27.65 -0.64 -6.63
CA ILE A 570 26.38 -0.10 -7.06
C ILE A 570 26.45 0.27 -8.52
N ARG A 571 25.48 -0.21 -9.32
CA ARG A 571 25.19 0.28 -10.67
C ARG A 571 23.97 1.19 -10.64
N LEU A 572 24.12 2.40 -11.18
CA LEU A 572 23.02 3.34 -11.44
C LEU A 572 22.83 3.47 -12.95
N SER A 573 21.67 3.11 -13.44
CA SER A 573 21.30 3.18 -14.85
C SER A 573 20.21 4.22 -15.06
N LEU A 574 20.37 5.10 -16.05
CA LEU A 574 19.42 6.16 -16.38
C LEU A 574 18.84 5.96 -17.78
N ARG A 575 17.56 6.21 -17.95
CA ARG A 575 16.88 6.30 -19.24
C ARG A 575 15.69 7.29 -19.17
N ASP A 576 14.96 7.46 -20.27
CA ASP A 576 13.86 8.42 -20.36
C ASP A 576 12.58 7.95 -19.64
N ILE A 577 12.27 6.66 -19.64
CA ILE A 577 11.06 6.13 -19.02
C ILE A 577 11.26 4.71 -18.50
N GLY A 578 10.58 4.38 -17.42
CA GLY A 578 10.44 3.01 -16.88
C GLY A 578 9.25 2.29 -17.52
N GLU A 579 9.27 0.97 -17.46
CA GLU A 579 8.21 0.14 -18.09
C GLU A 579 6.83 0.32 -17.44
N ASP A 580 6.82 0.64 -16.15
CA ASP A 580 5.59 0.78 -15.37
C ASP A 580 5.04 2.21 -15.34
N TYR A 581 5.65 3.17 -16.07
CA TYR A 581 5.30 4.58 -16.00
C TYR A 581 4.75 5.12 -17.33
N LEU A 582 3.84 6.09 -17.19
CA LEU A 582 3.31 6.81 -18.36
C LEU A 582 4.28 7.93 -18.75
N PRO A 583 4.53 8.10 -20.07
CA PRO A 583 5.39 9.17 -20.53
C PRO A 583 4.81 10.54 -20.20
N SER A 584 5.70 11.50 -19.97
CA SER A 584 5.31 12.90 -19.87
C SER A 584 4.61 13.36 -21.16
N SER A 585 3.58 14.18 -21.04
CA SER A 585 2.89 14.73 -22.22
C SER A 585 3.75 15.64 -23.10
N ASN A 586 4.92 16.04 -22.61
CA ASN A 586 5.85 16.96 -23.29
C ASN A 586 7.24 16.34 -23.40
N GLU A 587 7.32 15.08 -23.84
CA GLU A 587 8.58 14.40 -24.02
C GLU A 587 9.54 15.17 -24.93
N ALA A 588 10.78 15.29 -24.48
CA ALA A 588 11.85 15.94 -25.21
C ALA A 588 13.19 15.34 -24.77
N ALA A 589 14.19 15.44 -25.66
CA ALA A 589 15.55 15.06 -25.30
C ALA A 589 16.06 15.91 -24.13
N VAL A 590 16.81 15.29 -23.23
CA VAL A 590 17.38 15.91 -22.03
C VAL A 590 18.90 15.73 -22.05
N ASN A 591 19.65 16.82 -21.91
CA ASN A 591 21.07 16.76 -21.69
C ASN A 591 21.31 16.62 -20.18
N ILE A 592 22.09 15.63 -19.77
CA ILE A 592 22.53 15.47 -18.38
C ILE A 592 23.96 16.03 -18.27
N GLU A 593 24.14 17.01 -17.40
CA GLU A 593 25.44 17.60 -17.12
C GLU A 593 26.12 16.84 -16.00
N LEU A 594 27.30 16.28 -16.28
CA LEU A 594 28.09 15.54 -15.29
C LEU A 594 28.99 16.52 -14.52
N GLY A 595 29.12 16.29 -13.22
CA GLY A 595 29.95 17.13 -12.37
C GLY A 595 29.56 17.07 -10.90
N GLU A 596 30.11 18.00 -10.13
CA GLU A 596 29.94 18.06 -8.66
C GLU A 596 28.47 18.24 -8.23
N ASP A 597 27.62 18.80 -9.10
CA ASP A 597 26.22 19.09 -8.79
C ASP A 597 25.26 17.95 -9.24
N SER A 598 25.78 16.93 -9.96
CA SER A 598 25.01 15.72 -10.31
C SER A 598 25.45 14.58 -9.40
N VAL A 599 24.64 14.27 -8.39
CA VAL A 599 25.03 13.40 -7.28
C VAL A 599 23.93 12.42 -6.88
N LEU A 600 24.32 11.17 -6.60
CA LEU A 600 23.50 10.19 -5.89
C LEU A 600 23.78 10.33 -4.38
N ARG A 601 22.74 10.49 -3.59
CA ARG A 601 22.77 10.66 -2.13
C ARG A 601 22.16 9.44 -1.44
N LEU A 602 22.97 8.75 -0.66
CA LEU A 602 22.57 7.60 0.12
C LEU A 602 22.70 7.88 1.61
N HIS A 603 21.80 7.37 2.41
CA HIS A 603 21.84 7.46 3.86
C HIS A 603 22.52 6.21 4.42
N GLU A 604 23.85 6.26 4.58
CA GLU A 604 24.63 5.18 5.17
C GLU A 604 24.22 4.96 6.63
N ILE A 605 23.90 3.72 6.97
CA ILE A 605 23.43 3.33 8.30
C ILE A 605 24.63 2.96 9.18
N ASN A 606 24.65 3.48 10.40
CA ASN A 606 25.69 3.16 11.36
C ASN A 606 25.34 1.91 12.18
N PHE A 607 26.09 0.81 11.95
CA PHE A 607 25.79 -0.50 12.58
C PHE A 607 26.26 -0.66 14.00
N LYS A 608 27.21 0.11 14.45
CA LYS A 608 27.90 -0.13 15.73
C LYS A 608 26.98 -0.16 16.94
N ASN A 609 25.77 0.39 16.79
CA ASN A 609 24.79 0.50 17.87
C ASN A 609 23.43 -0.13 17.52
N LYS A 610 23.29 -0.83 16.40
CA LYS A 610 22.04 -1.45 15.99
C LYS A 610 21.86 -2.82 16.65
N ILE A 611 20.62 -3.16 16.95
CA ILE A 611 20.24 -4.46 17.48
C ILE A 611 19.71 -5.27 16.30
N PHE A 612 20.43 -6.33 15.96
CA PHE A 612 20.00 -7.33 15.00
C PHE A 612 19.30 -8.47 15.72
N PHE A 613 18.34 -9.08 15.07
CA PHE A 613 17.62 -10.24 15.58
C PHE A 613 17.24 -11.19 14.44
N GLU A 614 16.99 -12.43 14.78
CA GLU A 614 16.51 -13.44 13.85
C GLU A 614 15.07 -13.78 14.25
N PRO A 615 14.08 -13.53 13.38
CA PRO A 615 12.73 -13.99 13.63
C PRO A 615 12.69 -15.52 13.56
N PRO A 616 11.71 -16.17 14.19
CA PRO A 616 11.60 -17.62 14.14
C PRO A 616 11.39 -18.10 12.70
N VAL A 617 12.18 -19.06 12.26
CA VAL A 617 12.08 -19.69 10.94
C VAL A 617 10.87 -20.62 10.82
N CYS A 618 10.26 -20.97 11.91
CA CYS A 618 9.06 -21.79 11.99
C CYS A 618 8.44 -21.67 13.38
N MET A 619 7.13 -21.78 13.49
CA MET A 619 6.39 -21.74 14.75
C MET A 619 5.94 -23.13 15.24
N GLN A 620 6.25 -24.20 14.54
CA GLN A 620 5.93 -25.57 14.94
C GLN A 620 7.01 -26.16 15.82
N GLU A 621 6.61 -26.97 16.79
CA GLU A 621 7.57 -27.67 17.66
C GLU A 621 8.58 -28.52 16.86
N ASP A 622 8.15 -29.14 15.79
CA ASP A 622 8.99 -29.99 14.92
C ASP A 622 10.05 -29.23 14.12
N CYS A 623 9.87 -27.92 13.88
CA CYS A 623 10.84 -27.07 13.20
C CYS A 623 11.86 -26.45 14.17
N LEU A 624 11.58 -26.43 15.47
CA LEU A 624 12.47 -25.87 16.49
C LEU A 624 13.52 -26.90 17.00
N GLU A 625 13.44 -28.16 16.55
CA GLU A 625 14.36 -29.23 16.95
C GLU A 625 15.49 -29.52 15.91
N GLU A 626 15.55 -28.83 14.77
CA GLU A 626 16.67 -28.85 13.83
C GLU A 626 17.58 -27.63 14.00
#